data_819e897a4f5387e3cf654e0854137bac
#
_entry.id   819e897a4f5387e3cf654e0854137bac
#
_cell.length_a   1.000
_cell.length_b   1.000
_cell.length_c   1.000
_cell.angle_alpha   90.00
_cell.angle_beta   90.00
_cell.angle_gamma   90.00
#
_symmetry.space_group_name_H-M   'P 1'
#
loop_
_entity.id
_entity.type
_entity.pdbx_description
1 polymer ?
#
loop_
_entity_poly.entity_id
_entity_poly.type
_entity_poly.pdbx_seq_one_letter_code
_entity_poly.pdbx_strand_id
1 'polypeptide(L)'
;MTKTVFNQRDIDFTKQPMFFGEDGGVQRYDEFKYPQFDKLNQTMIGYFWRPEEVSLQKDRADFQNFRPEQKHIFTSNLKYQTLLDSVQGRGPSLMFLPYVSNPELEGCIVTWDFFETIHSRSYTHIMKNVYPDPTEVFDTIVNDKEILKRAKSVTQEYLSLIHI
;
A
#
# COMPACT_ATOMS: atom_id res chain seq x y z
N MET A 1 14.50 17.26 10.69
CA MET A 1 13.73 18.48 10.40
C MET A 1 12.27 18.21 10.64
N THR A 2 11.52 19.14 11.21
CA THR A 2 10.06 18.98 11.36
C THR A 2 9.44 19.32 10.02
N LYS A 3 8.78 18.35 9.38
CA LYS A 3 8.11 18.57 8.09
C LYS A 3 6.95 19.57 8.30
N THR A 4 6.83 20.55 7.40
CA THR A 4 5.71 21.50 7.37
C THR A 4 4.73 21.11 6.27
N VAL A 5 3.44 21.43 6.47
CA VAL A 5 2.42 21.24 5.42
C VAL A 5 2.54 22.28 4.31
N PHE A 6 3.17 23.43 4.61
CA PHE A 6 3.39 24.47 3.63
C PHE A 6 4.62 25.30 3.97
N ASN A 7 5.55 25.38 3.02
CA ASN A 7 6.72 26.22 3.08
C ASN A 7 6.51 27.45 2.18
N GLN A 8 6.61 28.63 2.74
CA GLN A 8 6.39 29.90 2.01
C GLN A 8 7.58 30.31 1.14
N ARG A 9 8.72 29.61 1.24
CA ARG A 9 9.90 29.90 0.42
C ARG A 9 9.67 29.47 -1.03
N ASP A 10 10.25 30.21 -1.96
CA ASP A 10 10.34 29.78 -3.36
C ASP A 10 11.40 28.68 -3.46
N ILE A 11 10.94 27.46 -3.76
CA ILE A 11 11.77 26.28 -3.83
C ILE A 11 11.83 25.79 -5.27
N ASP A 12 13.03 25.74 -5.80
CA ASP A 12 13.32 25.10 -7.08
C ASP A 12 13.44 23.58 -6.89
N PHE A 13 12.36 22.85 -7.10
CA PHE A 13 12.33 21.39 -6.94
C PHE A 13 13.26 20.67 -7.91
N THR A 14 13.60 21.26 -9.05
CA THR A 14 14.52 20.64 -10.01
C THR A 14 15.95 20.54 -9.46
N LYS A 15 16.27 21.32 -8.44
CA LYS A 15 17.57 21.31 -7.75
C LYS A 15 17.58 20.46 -6.48
N GLN A 16 16.40 20.10 -5.95
CA GLN A 16 16.33 19.31 -4.73
C GLN A 16 16.78 17.86 -4.94
N PRO A 17 17.38 17.20 -3.95
CA PRO A 17 17.55 15.74 -3.95
C PRO A 17 16.19 15.05 -3.87
N MET A 18 16.15 13.76 -4.14
CA MET A 18 14.93 12.96 -4.04
C MET A 18 14.35 12.95 -2.61
N PHE A 19 15.26 12.81 -1.63
CA PHE A 19 14.94 12.79 -0.21
C PHE A 19 15.84 13.78 0.56
N PHE A 20 15.36 14.20 1.72
CA PHE A 20 16.09 15.05 2.67
C PHE A 20 16.46 16.44 2.14
N GLY A 21 15.79 16.91 1.10
CA GLY A 21 15.87 18.28 0.64
C GLY A 21 14.93 19.21 1.40
N GLU A 22 14.62 20.34 0.80
CA GLU A 22 13.71 21.31 1.38
C GLU A 22 12.27 20.82 1.40
N ASP A 23 11.54 21.22 2.43
CA ASP A 23 10.13 20.87 2.59
C ASP A 23 9.21 21.55 1.59
N GLY A 24 8.06 20.89 1.37
CA GLY A 24 7.03 21.22 0.42
C GLY A 24 6.61 22.68 0.38
N GLY A 25 6.87 23.28 -0.77
CA GLY A 25 6.26 24.53 -1.19
C GLY A 25 4.99 24.28 -1.97
N VAL A 26 4.79 25.01 -3.04
CA VAL A 26 3.69 24.76 -3.99
C VAL A 26 3.94 23.45 -4.74
N GLN A 27 2.98 22.53 -4.70
CA GLN A 27 3.05 21.33 -5.53
C GLN A 27 2.86 21.71 -7.00
N ARG A 28 3.93 21.56 -7.79
CA ARG A 28 3.94 21.87 -9.22
C ARG A 28 4.16 20.61 -10.03
N TYR A 29 3.39 20.47 -11.09
CA TYR A 29 3.45 19.33 -12.02
C TYR A 29 3.69 19.82 -13.46
N ASP A 30 4.30 20.97 -13.64
CA ASP A 30 4.71 21.55 -14.91
C ASP A 30 6.23 21.38 -15.19
N GLU A 31 7.02 21.20 -14.14
CA GLU A 31 8.46 20.95 -14.23
C GLU A 31 8.85 19.79 -13.30
N PHE A 32 9.62 18.83 -13.80
CA PHE A 32 10.02 17.64 -13.04
C PHE A 32 11.53 17.46 -13.05
N LYS A 33 12.10 17.10 -11.92
CA LYS A 33 13.44 16.55 -11.85
C LYS A 33 13.47 15.05 -12.16
N TYR A 34 12.43 14.34 -11.74
CA TYR A 34 12.28 12.89 -11.87
C TYR A 34 10.97 12.52 -12.59
N PRO A 35 10.85 12.84 -13.90
CA PRO A 35 9.60 12.67 -14.64
C PRO A 35 9.09 11.23 -14.70
N GLN A 36 9.96 10.24 -14.42
CA GLN A 36 9.57 8.84 -14.32
C GLN A 36 8.55 8.58 -13.20
N PHE A 37 8.59 9.34 -12.10
CA PHE A 37 7.63 9.17 -11.00
C PHE A 37 6.26 9.75 -11.35
N ASP A 38 6.20 10.89 -12.05
CA ASP A 38 4.93 11.38 -12.55
C ASP A 38 4.31 10.40 -13.55
N LYS A 39 5.11 9.88 -14.49
CA LYS A 39 4.66 8.87 -15.44
C LYS A 39 4.15 7.60 -14.74
N LEU A 40 4.85 7.15 -13.71
CA LEU A 40 4.43 6.00 -12.90
C LEU A 40 3.11 6.30 -12.18
N ASN A 41 2.98 7.47 -11.59
CA ASN A 41 1.76 7.92 -10.93
C ASN A 41 0.56 7.91 -11.90
N GLN A 42 0.71 8.50 -13.09
CA GLN A 42 -0.34 8.49 -14.12
C GLN A 42 -0.69 7.05 -14.56
N THR A 43 0.31 6.18 -14.66
CA THR A 43 0.09 4.76 -14.97
C THR A 43 -0.72 4.06 -13.89
N MET A 44 -0.37 4.27 -12.63
CA MET A 44 -1.12 3.71 -11.48
C MET A 44 -2.57 4.20 -11.48
N ILE A 45 -2.79 5.50 -11.63
CA ILE A 45 -4.15 6.07 -11.70
C ILE A 45 -4.98 5.44 -12.82
N GLY A 46 -4.36 5.13 -13.97
CA GLY A 46 -5.00 4.45 -15.09
C GLY A 46 -5.42 3.01 -14.79
N TYR A 47 -4.89 2.40 -13.74
CA TYR A 47 -5.25 1.05 -13.29
C TYR A 47 -6.27 1.03 -12.15
N PHE A 48 -6.88 2.15 -11.85
CA PHE A 48 -7.89 2.22 -10.79
C PHE A 48 -9.04 1.24 -11.03
N TRP A 49 -9.43 0.52 -9.99
CA TRP A 49 -10.60 -0.35 -9.98
C TRP A 49 -11.31 -0.26 -8.62
N ARG A 50 -12.51 -0.79 -8.58
CA ARG A 50 -13.28 -0.97 -7.34
C ARG A 50 -13.47 -2.47 -7.09
N PRO A 51 -13.31 -2.94 -5.85
CA PRO A 51 -13.49 -4.38 -5.52
C PRO A 51 -14.84 -4.93 -5.98
N GLU A 52 -15.88 -4.12 -5.93
CA GLU A 52 -17.25 -4.48 -6.28
C GLU A 52 -17.47 -4.71 -7.78
N GLU A 53 -16.52 -4.31 -8.63
CA GLU A 53 -16.56 -4.57 -10.08
C GLU A 53 -16.30 -6.05 -10.41
N VAL A 54 -15.72 -6.79 -9.46
CA VAL A 54 -15.44 -8.22 -9.59
C VAL A 54 -16.58 -9.02 -8.97
N SER A 55 -17.33 -9.75 -9.81
CA SER A 55 -18.39 -10.62 -9.33
C SER A 55 -17.82 -11.88 -8.68
N LEU A 56 -18.17 -12.11 -7.42
CA LEU A 56 -17.77 -13.28 -6.63
C LEU A 56 -18.96 -14.23 -6.34
N GLN A 57 -20.04 -14.12 -7.11
CA GLN A 57 -21.28 -14.89 -6.85
C GLN A 57 -21.09 -16.40 -6.87
N LYS A 58 -20.18 -16.91 -7.71
CA LYS A 58 -19.89 -18.34 -7.81
C LYS A 58 -18.81 -18.80 -6.84
N ASP A 59 -17.94 -17.90 -6.41
CA ASP A 59 -16.72 -18.23 -5.68
C ASP A 59 -17.02 -18.89 -4.33
N ARG A 60 -18.14 -18.52 -3.69
CA ARG A 60 -18.58 -19.16 -2.43
C ARG A 60 -18.88 -20.63 -2.61
N ALA A 61 -19.62 -20.97 -3.67
CA ALA A 61 -19.98 -22.36 -3.97
C ALA A 61 -18.73 -23.15 -4.38
N ASP A 62 -17.87 -22.56 -5.20
CA ASP A 62 -16.63 -23.20 -5.63
C ASP A 62 -15.69 -23.43 -4.44
N PHE A 63 -15.54 -22.46 -3.54
CA PHE A 63 -14.74 -22.60 -2.33
C PHE A 63 -15.28 -23.70 -1.39
N GLN A 64 -16.59 -23.83 -1.26
CA GLN A 64 -17.20 -24.92 -0.46
C GLN A 64 -16.80 -26.29 -0.97
N ASN A 65 -16.65 -26.44 -2.29
CA ASN A 65 -16.29 -27.68 -2.96
C ASN A 65 -14.76 -27.92 -3.00
N PHE A 66 -13.94 -26.99 -2.54
CA PHE A 66 -12.49 -27.16 -2.45
C PHE A 66 -12.13 -28.27 -1.47
N ARG A 67 -11.09 -29.05 -1.82
CA ARG A 67 -10.46 -29.98 -0.90
C ARG A 67 -9.83 -29.22 0.27
N PRO A 68 -9.63 -29.86 1.43
CA PRO A 68 -9.06 -29.20 2.61
C PRO A 68 -7.73 -28.48 2.32
N GLU A 69 -6.86 -29.08 1.50
CA GLU A 69 -5.55 -28.49 1.14
C GLU A 69 -5.72 -27.21 0.30
N GLN A 70 -6.68 -27.20 -0.61
CA GLN A 70 -6.99 -26.02 -1.43
C GLN A 70 -7.56 -24.89 -0.58
N LYS A 71 -8.47 -25.21 0.36
CA LYS A 71 -8.99 -24.24 1.34
C LYS A 71 -7.87 -23.67 2.20
N HIS A 72 -6.97 -24.52 2.67
CA HIS A 72 -5.83 -24.09 3.47
C HIS A 72 -4.92 -23.12 2.69
N ILE A 73 -4.54 -23.46 1.47
CA ILE A 73 -3.68 -22.59 0.63
C ILE A 73 -4.37 -21.25 0.36
N PHE A 74 -5.62 -21.27 -0.04
CA PHE A 74 -6.39 -20.05 -0.33
C PHE A 74 -6.50 -19.14 0.90
N THR A 75 -6.92 -19.71 2.03
CA THR A 75 -7.10 -18.97 3.29
C THR A 75 -5.77 -18.42 3.82
N SER A 76 -4.70 -19.22 3.80
CA SER A 76 -3.38 -18.78 4.25
C SER A 76 -2.81 -17.66 3.38
N ASN A 77 -3.03 -17.73 2.06
CA ASN A 77 -2.62 -16.68 1.15
C ASN A 77 -3.38 -15.38 1.40
N LEU A 78 -4.71 -15.43 1.59
CA LEU A 78 -5.51 -14.24 1.94
C LEU A 78 -5.07 -13.62 3.26
N LYS A 79 -4.82 -14.42 4.29
CA LYS A 79 -4.29 -13.93 5.58
C LYS A 79 -2.95 -13.23 5.41
N TYR A 80 -2.05 -13.84 4.65
CA TYR A 80 -0.72 -13.31 4.38
C TYR A 80 -0.80 -11.97 3.65
N GLN A 81 -1.55 -11.89 2.56
CA GLN A 81 -1.73 -10.64 1.80
C GLN A 81 -2.39 -9.55 2.64
N THR A 82 -3.46 -9.88 3.37
CA THR A 82 -4.15 -8.90 4.23
C THR A 82 -3.22 -8.28 5.27
N LEU A 83 -2.35 -9.07 5.87
CA LEU A 83 -1.39 -8.56 6.85
C LEU A 83 -0.27 -7.76 6.19
N LEU A 84 0.29 -8.22 5.07
CA LEU A 84 1.35 -7.51 4.37
C LEU A 84 0.87 -6.17 3.83
N ASP A 85 -0.30 -6.12 3.19
CA ASP A 85 -0.83 -4.87 2.64
C ASP A 85 -1.29 -3.91 3.76
N SER A 86 -1.54 -4.43 4.97
CA SER A 86 -1.70 -3.57 6.16
C SER A 86 -0.38 -2.89 6.57
N VAL A 87 0.76 -3.53 6.34
CA VAL A 87 2.10 -2.94 6.55
C VAL A 87 2.42 -2.00 5.38
N GLN A 88 2.24 -2.48 4.15
CA GLN A 88 2.51 -1.70 2.93
C GLN A 88 1.63 -0.47 2.80
N GLY A 89 0.36 -0.55 3.22
CA GLY A 89 -0.57 0.59 3.19
C GLY A 89 -0.27 1.68 4.23
N ARG A 90 0.77 1.51 5.04
CA ARG A 90 1.25 2.52 6.01
C ARG A 90 2.72 2.86 5.82
N GLY A 91 3.50 1.90 5.29
CA GLY A 91 4.94 2.00 5.16
C GLY A 91 5.39 3.21 4.35
N PRO A 92 4.94 3.37 3.10
CA PRO A 92 5.39 4.47 2.25
C PRO A 92 5.07 5.84 2.83
N SER A 93 3.85 6.05 3.35
CA SER A 93 3.47 7.32 3.98
C SER A 93 4.25 7.62 5.25
N LEU A 94 4.52 6.63 6.07
CA LEU A 94 5.23 6.85 7.33
C LEU A 94 6.74 6.96 7.15
N MET A 95 7.32 6.22 6.19
CA MET A 95 8.75 6.06 6.08
C MET A 95 9.39 6.89 4.96
N PHE A 96 8.69 7.13 3.86
CA PHE A 96 9.23 7.90 2.74
C PHE A 96 8.68 9.31 2.67
N LEU A 97 7.36 9.45 2.77
CA LEU A 97 6.68 10.73 2.56
C LEU A 97 7.22 11.87 3.43
N PRO A 98 7.62 11.65 4.71
CA PRO A 98 8.22 12.71 5.52
C PRO A 98 9.54 13.26 5.00
N TYR A 99 10.23 12.54 4.12
CA TYR A 99 11.57 12.87 3.64
C TYR A 99 11.62 13.24 2.17
N VAL A 100 10.51 13.08 1.45
CA VAL A 100 10.42 13.41 0.02
C VAL A 100 10.52 14.89 -0.22
N SER A 101 11.27 15.28 -1.25
CA SER A 101 11.54 16.68 -1.58
C SER A 101 10.95 17.15 -2.91
N ASN A 102 10.39 16.22 -3.70
CA ASN A 102 9.89 16.49 -5.05
C ASN A 102 8.41 16.15 -5.17
N PRO A 103 7.57 17.05 -5.74
CA PRO A 103 6.13 16.83 -5.86
C PRO A 103 5.74 15.56 -6.63
N GLU A 104 6.46 15.25 -7.70
CA GLU A 104 6.22 14.06 -8.52
C GLU A 104 6.43 12.74 -7.76
N LEU A 105 7.41 12.69 -6.87
CA LEU A 105 7.62 11.53 -6.00
C LEU A 105 6.61 11.50 -4.86
N GLU A 106 6.28 12.65 -4.29
CA GLU A 106 5.25 12.77 -3.26
C GLU A 106 3.90 12.23 -3.79
N GLY A 107 3.45 12.71 -4.96
CA GLY A 107 2.23 12.24 -5.60
C GLY A 107 2.25 10.74 -5.92
N CYS A 108 3.39 10.21 -6.37
CA CYS A 108 3.57 8.79 -6.65
C CYS A 108 3.40 7.94 -5.37
N ILE A 109 3.97 8.35 -4.24
CA ILE A 109 3.86 7.63 -2.96
C ILE A 109 2.43 7.68 -2.41
N VAL A 110 1.77 8.83 -2.48
CA VAL A 110 0.36 8.97 -2.04
C VAL A 110 -0.55 8.06 -2.86
N THR A 111 -0.35 8.00 -4.17
CA THR A 111 -1.10 7.10 -5.04
C THR A 111 -0.82 5.64 -4.72
N TRP A 112 0.43 5.28 -4.43
CA TRP A 112 0.78 3.93 -3.98
C TRP A 112 -0.02 3.54 -2.73
N ASP A 113 0.01 4.34 -1.66
CA ASP A 113 -0.76 4.08 -0.44
C ASP A 113 -2.27 3.96 -0.69
N PHE A 114 -2.78 4.76 -1.61
CA PHE A 114 -4.18 4.67 -2.03
C PHE A 114 -4.50 3.29 -2.63
N PHE A 115 -3.62 2.76 -3.50
CA PHE A 115 -3.81 1.41 -4.07
C PHE A 115 -3.68 0.30 -3.03
N GLU A 116 -2.80 0.41 -2.05
CA GLU A 116 -2.73 -0.54 -0.93
C GLU A 116 -4.04 -0.56 -0.12
N THR A 117 -4.70 0.58 0.00
CA THR A 117 -6.04 0.65 0.59
C THR A 117 -7.07 -0.12 -0.26
N ILE A 118 -7.01 -0.01 -1.58
CA ILE A 118 -7.88 -0.78 -2.50
C ILE A 118 -7.61 -2.28 -2.36
N HIS A 119 -6.34 -2.70 -2.30
CA HIS A 119 -5.97 -4.10 -2.06
C HIS A 119 -6.60 -4.63 -0.77
N SER A 120 -6.42 -3.94 0.35
CA SER A 120 -6.99 -4.34 1.64
C SER A 120 -8.53 -4.45 1.60
N ARG A 121 -9.19 -3.53 0.90
CA ARG A 121 -10.65 -3.59 0.68
C ARG A 121 -11.03 -4.77 -0.20
N SER A 122 -10.22 -5.11 -1.21
CA SER A 122 -10.44 -6.25 -2.10
C SER A 122 -10.37 -7.57 -1.34
N TYR A 123 -9.39 -7.75 -0.45
CA TYR A 123 -9.34 -8.95 0.40
C TYR A 123 -10.55 -9.06 1.32
N THR A 124 -10.98 -7.94 1.90
CA THR A 124 -12.21 -7.92 2.70
C THR A 124 -13.43 -8.28 1.86
N HIS A 125 -13.51 -7.77 0.63
CA HIS A 125 -14.59 -8.10 -0.30
C HIS A 125 -14.61 -9.60 -0.64
N ILE A 126 -13.45 -10.20 -0.94
CA ILE A 126 -13.30 -11.64 -1.17
C ILE A 126 -13.77 -12.42 0.07
N MET A 127 -13.26 -12.09 1.26
CA MET A 127 -13.60 -12.81 2.47
C MET A 127 -15.10 -12.77 2.77
N LYS A 128 -15.74 -11.61 2.65
CA LYS A 128 -17.20 -11.46 2.86
C LYS A 128 -18.05 -12.25 1.87
N ASN A 129 -17.57 -12.47 0.67
CA ASN A 129 -18.32 -13.20 -0.36
C ASN A 129 -18.07 -14.71 -0.31
N VAL A 130 -16.88 -15.14 0.10
CA VAL A 130 -16.45 -16.54 0.05
C VAL A 130 -16.74 -17.28 1.35
N TYR A 131 -16.48 -16.68 2.51
CA TYR A 131 -16.63 -17.34 3.81
C TYR A 131 -18.02 -17.12 4.41
N PRO A 132 -18.57 -18.12 5.12
CA PRO A 132 -19.79 -17.94 5.90
C PRO A 132 -19.65 -16.88 6.99
N ASP A 133 -18.52 -16.90 7.70
CA ASP A 133 -18.12 -15.88 8.68
C ASP A 133 -16.69 -15.41 8.39
N PRO A 134 -16.51 -14.21 7.82
CA PRO A 134 -15.19 -13.67 7.55
C PRO A 134 -14.39 -13.33 8.81
N THR A 135 -15.05 -13.17 9.97
CA THR A 135 -14.35 -12.82 11.22
C THR A 135 -13.45 -13.94 11.70
N GLU A 136 -13.83 -15.20 11.46
CA GLU A 136 -12.98 -16.36 11.76
C GLU A 136 -11.62 -16.30 11.04
N VAL A 137 -11.56 -15.70 9.85
CA VAL A 137 -10.32 -15.53 9.11
C VAL A 137 -9.54 -14.34 9.67
N PHE A 138 -10.18 -13.18 9.84
CA PHE A 138 -9.52 -11.97 10.30
C PHE A 138 -8.92 -12.13 11.70
N ASP A 139 -9.66 -12.68 12.65
CA ASP A 139 -9.25 -12.83 14.05
C ASP A 139 -8.07 -13.78 14.23
N THR A 140 -7.80 -14.61 13.23
CA THR A 140 -6.71 -15.59 13.27
C THR A 140 -5.45 -15.17 12.48
N ILE A 141 -5.46 -14.02 11.79
CA ILE A 141 -4.31 -13.56 11.00
C ILE A 141 -3.07 -13.39 11.88
N VAL A 142 -3.21 -12.68 13.00
CA VAL A 142 -2.10 -12.37 13.92
C VAL A 142 -1.66 -13.57 14.78
N ASN A 143 -2.39 -14.68 14.73
CA ASN A 143 -2.04 -15.91 15.43
C ASN A 143 -1.12 -16.84 14.61
N ASP A 144 -0.99 -16.59 13.32
CA ASP A 144 -0.12 -17.35 12.43
C ASP A 144 1.33 -16.85 12.54
N LYS A 145 2.18 -17.69 13.16
CA LYS A 145 3.57 -17.32 13.45
C LYS A 145 4.41 -17.12 12.19
N GLU A 146 4.15 -17.86 11.13
CA GLU A 146 4.90 -17.76 9.87
C GLU A 146 4.50 -16.48 9.11
N ILE A 147 3.23 -16.14 9.11
CA ILE A 147 2.74 -14.88 8.55
C ILE A 147 3.29 -13.69 9.31
N LEU A 148 3.24 -13.73 10.66
CA LEU A 148 3.81 -12.68 11.50
C LEU A 148 5.32 -12.49 11.30
N LYS A 149 6.06 -13.58 11.15
CA LYS A 149 7.51 -13.52 10.92
C LYS A 149 7.83 -12.73 9.64
N ARG A 150 7.09 -12.96 8.57
CA ARG A 150 7.26 -12.25 7.30
C ARG A 150 6.87 -10.77 7.40
N ALA A 151 5.75 -10.46 8.03
CA ALA A 151 5.33 -9.08 8.27
C ALA A 151 6.34 -8.31 9.13
N LYS A 152 6.92 -8.95 10.15
CA LYS A 152 8.01 -8.36 10.96
C LYS A 152 9.26 -8.09 10.14
N SER A 153 9.66 -8.99 9.24
CA SER A 153 10.81 -8.78 8.36
C SER A 153 10.62 -7.54 7.49
N VAL A 154 9.48 -7.42 6.81
CA VAL A 154 9.16 -6.24 6.00
C VAL A 154 9.13 -4.96 6.84
N THR A 155 8.53 -5.02 8.03
CA THR A 155 8.49 -3.88 8.96
C THR A 155 9.90 -3.45 9.39
N GLN A 156 10.81 -4.39 9.60
CA GLN A 156 12.20 -4.10 9.95
C GLN A 156 12.94 -3.37 8.83
N GLU A 157 12.71 -3.74 7.58
CA GLU A 157 13.29 -3.02 6.43
C GLU A 157 12.80 -1.58 6.37
N TYR A 158 11.50 -1.34 6.55
CA TYR A 158 10.98 0.04 6.64
C TYR A 158 11.61 0.83 7.79
N LEU A 159 11.72 0.23 8.97
CA LEU A 159 12.32 0.90 10.13
C LEU A 159 13.81 1.16 9.94
N SER A 160 14.53 0.35 9.17
CA SER A 160 15.96 0.55 8.90
C SER A 160 16.21 1.83 8.09
N LEU A 161 15.26 2.26 7.29
CA LEU A 161 15.35 3.49 6.49
C LEU A 161 15.32 4.77 7.35
N ILE A 162 14.77 4.70 8.57
CA ILE A 162 14.75 5.85 9.50
C ILE A 162 16.13 6.08 10.14
N HIS A 163 17.00 5.07 10.10
CA HIS A 163 18.33 5.11 10.72
C HIS A 163 19.46 5.45 9.73
N ILE A 164 19.12 5.82 8.49
CA ILE A 164 20.04 6.36 7.49
C ILE A 164 20.08 7.87 7.60
#